data_a221d887e218f90328309a7e9c315dde
#
_entry.id   a221d887e218f90328309a7e9c315dde
#
_cell.length_a   1.000
_cell.length_b   1.000
_cell.length_c   1.000
_cell.angle_alpha   90.00
_cell.angle_beta   90.00
_cell.angle_gamma   90.00
#
_symmetry.space_group_name_H-M   'P 1'
#
loop_
_entity.id
_entity.type
_entity.pdbx_description
1 polymer ?
#
loop_
_entity_poly.entity_id
_entity_poly.type
_entity_poly.pdbx_seq_one_letter_code
_entity_poly.pdbx_strand_id
1 'polypeptide(L)'
;MGDEELVFLIAGARPNFMKLAPVSRSLTAKKIKHKIIHTGQHYDYNLSKIFFEDLEIPEPDFFLEVGSGSHAVQTAEVMTSFEKLCIDENPKLVIVFGDVNSTVACALVSSKLGIKVAHVEAGLRSKDRAMPEELNRIVTDHLSDIHFTTSESVSYTHLTLPTTPY
;
A
#
# COMPACT_ATOMS: atom_id res chain seq x y z
N MET A 1 -5.03 22.30 19.16
CA MET A 1 -5.04 22.01 17.74
C MET A 1 -4.68 20.54 17.66
N GLY A 2 -5.66 19.65 17.34
CA GLY A 2 -5.37 18.23 17.20
C GLY A 2 -4.44 18.05 15.99
N ASP A 3 -3.40 17.24 16.14
CA ASP A 3 -2.56 16.82 15.02
C ASP A 3 -3.48 16.17 13.97
N GLU A 4 -3.61 16.80 12.82
CA GLU A 4 -4.35 16.20 11.70
C GLU A 4 -3.64 14.89 11.32
N GLU A 5 -4.30 13.77 11.56
CA GLU A 5 -3.75 12.45 11.28
C GLU A 5 -3.53 12.30 9.77
N LEU A 6 -2.27 12.28 9.36
CA LEU A 6 -1.88 12.12 7.96
C LEU A 6 -1.96 10.64 7.55
N VAL A 7 -2.62 10.36 6.43
CA VAL A 7 -2.73 9.02 5.83
C VAL A 7 -1.93 8.97 4.54
N PHE A 8 -1.13 7.93 4.33
CA PHE A 8 -0.48 7.65 3.06
C PHE A 8 -1.23 6.58 2.28
N LEU A 9 -1.43 6.81 0.98
CA LEU A 9 -1.98 5.86 0.01
C LEU A 9 -0.87 5.43 -0.95
N ILE A 10 -0.53 4.15 -0.97
CA ILE A 10 0.60 3.65 -1.75
C ILE A 10 0.15 3.10 -3.09
N ALA A 11 0.69 3.64 -4.18
CA ALA A 11 0.45 3.19 -5.55
C ALA A 11 1.74 2.65 -6.17
N GLY A 12 1.81 1.34 -6.39
CA GLY A 12 3.00 0.67 -6.97
C GLY A 12 2.86 0.31 -8.44
N ALA A 13 1.65 0.02 -8.89
CA ALA A 13 1.37 -0.44 -10.24
C ALA A 13 -0.01 0.03 -10.71
N ARG A 14 -0.25 0.01 -12.04
CA ARG A 14 -1.52 0.46 -12.65
C ARG A 14 -2.78 -0.08 -11.96
N PRO A 15 -2.91 -1.39 -11.67
CA PRO A 15 -4.11 -1.92 -11.03
C PRO A 15 -4.38 -1.31 -9.65
N ASN A 16 -3.37 -0.81 -8.96
CA ASN A 16 -3.50 -0.20 -7.64
C ASN A 16 -4.29 1.12 -7.71
N PHE A 17 -4.14 1.91 -8.78
CA PHE A 17 -4.83 3.19 -8.92
C PHE A 17 -6.35 3.04 -8.96
N MET A 18 -6.87 2.00 -9.62
CA MET A 18 -8.32 1.73 -9.65
C MET A 18 -8.89 1.47 -8.25
N LYS A 19 -8.10 0.85 -7.37
CA LYS A 19 -8.47 0.55 -5.98
C LYS A 19 -8.26 1.75 -5.07
N LEU A 20 -7.23 2.54 -5.33
CA LEU A 20 -6.88 3.75 -4.59
C LEU A 20 -7.91 4.87 -4.81
N ALA A 21 -8.41 5.04 -6.02
CA ALA A 21 -9.34 6.10 -6.41
C ALA A 21 -10.56 6.23 -5.47
N PRO A 22 -11.36 5.19 -5.23
CA PRO A 22 -12.51 5.29 -4.34
C PRO A 22 -12.12 5.57 -2.89
N VAL A 23 -10.95 5.09 -2.44
CA VAL A 23 -10.43 5.36 -1.09
C VAL A 23 -10.06 6.83 -0.95
N SER A 24 -9.28 7.37 -1.89
CA SER A 24 -8.90 8.79 -1.91
C SER A 24 -10.13 9.71 -1.93
N ARG A 25 -11.11 9.45 -2.80
CA ARG A 25 -12.37 10.21 -2.83
C ARG A 25 -13.11 10.16 -1.48
N SER A 26 -13.16 8.99 -0.84
CA SER A 26 -13.81 8.83 0.45
C SER A 26 -13.11 9.62 1.57
N LEU A 27 -11.78 9.61 1.57
CA LEU A 27 -10.98 10.40 2.53
C LEU A 27 -11.17 11.90 2.31
N THR A 28 -11.16 12.35 1.05
CA THR A 28 -11.45 13.75 0.68
C THR A 28 -12.84 14.19 1.17
N ALA A 29 -13.86 13.39 0.90
CA ALA A 29 -15.23 13.68 1.32
C ALA A 29 -15.36 13.79 2.85
N LYS A 30 -14.57 13.01 3.58
CA LYS A 30 -14.50 13.03 5.06
C LYS A 30 -13.52 14.07 5.61
N LYS A 31 -12.87 14.86 4.75
CA LYS A 31 -11.84 15.84 5.12
C LYS A 31 -10.66 15.24 5.89
N ILE A 32 -10.32 13.98 5.60
CA ILE A 32 -9.16 13.32 6.18
C ILE A 32 -7.94 13.64 5.31
N LYS A 33 -6.91 14.22 5.93
CA LYS A 33 -5.66 14.58 5.26
C LYS A 33 -4.95 13.32 4.78
N HIS A 34 -4.68 13.23 3.50
CA HIS A 34 -3.97 12.11 2.92
C HIS A 34 -3.06 12.56 1.79
N LYS A 35 -2.05 11.76 1.49
CA LYS A 35 -1.10 11.94 0.40
C LYS A 35 -0.97 10.65 -0.39
N ILE A 36 -0.81 10.78 -1.70
CA ILE A 36 -0.61 9.66 -2.62
C ILE A 36 0.87 9.53 -2.91
N ILE A 37 1.41 8.33 -2.67
CA ILE A 37 2.81 8.00 -2.87
C ILE A 37 2.91 7.04 -4.05
N HIS A 38 3.54 7.47 -5.14
CA HIS A 38 3.84 6.64 -6.29
C HIS A 38 5.24 6.05 -6.13
N THR A 39 5.36 4.72 -6.10
CA THR A 39 6.67 4.07 -5.88
C THR A 39 7.52 3.97 -7.14
N GLY A 40 6.92 4.01 -8.34
CA GLY A 40 7.62 3.92 -9.61
C GLY A 40 8.27 5.22 -10.06
N GLN A 41 8.87 5.19 -11.24
CA GLN A 41 9.56 6.33 -11.84
C GLN A 41 8.58 7.36 -12.41
N HIS A 42 9.00 8.60 -12.46
CA HIS A 42 8.18 9.73 -12.94
C HIS A 42 7.72 9.58 -14.40
N TYR A 43 8.50 8.87 -15.24
CA TYR A 43 8.06 8.60 -16.61
C TYR A 43 6.88 7.62 -16.68
N ASP A 44 6.75 6.71 -15.71
CA ASP A 44 5.59 5.83 -15.61
C ASP A 44 4.31 6.63 -15.32
N TYR A 45 4.44 7.74 -14.60
CA TYR A 45 3.36 8.69 -14.38
C TYR A 45 2.87 9.30 -15.69
N ASN A 46 3.77 9.77 -16.56
CA ASN A 46 3.40 10.35 -17.86
C ASN A 46 2.64 9.35 -18.75
N LEU A 47 2.98 8.07 -18.71
CA LEU A 47 2.24 7.00 -19.37
C LEU A 47 0.90 6.68 -18.68
N SER A 48 0.76 7.03 -17.43
CA SER A 48 -0.42 6.77 -16.60
C SER A 48 -1.31 7.98 -16.42
N LYS A 49 -0.91 9.16 -16.94
CA LYS A 49 -1.62 10.44 -16.76
C LYS A 49 -3.10 10.34 -17.15
N ILE A 50 -3.39 9.69 -18.27
CA ILE A 50 -4.76 9.45 -18.74
C ILE A 50 -5.57 8.70 -17.67
N PHE A 51 -4.95 7.74 -16.96
CA PHE A 51 -5.63 7.00 -15.88
C PHE A 51 -5.95 7.89 -14.68
N PHE A 52 -5.08 8.85 -14.35
CA PHE A 52 -5.35 9.78 -13.26
C PHE A 52 -6.52 10.70 -13.62
N GLU A 53 -6.55 11.20 -14.86
CA GLU A 53 -7.64 12.03 -15.37
C GLU A 53 -8.96 11.25 -15.45
N ASP A 54 -8.95 10.04 -16.03
CA ASP A 54 -10.14 9.18 -16.17
C ASP A 54 -10.72 8.70 -14.83
N LEU A 55 -9.86 8.47 -13.84
CA LEU A 55 -10.26 8.01 -12.51
C LEU A 55 -10.54 9.16 -11.54
N GLU A 56 -10.37 10.39 -11.97
CA GLU A 56 -10.51 11.60 -11.12
C GLU A 56 -9.66 11.51 -9.84
N ILE A 57 -8.43 11.00 -9.97
CA ILE A 57 -7.49 10.91 -8.86
C ILE A 57 -6.54 12.10 -8.95
N PRO A 58 -6.25 12.79 -7.84
CA PRO A 58 -5.22 13.83 -7.83
C PRO A 58 -3.85 13.25 -8.19
N GLU A 59 -2.98 14.10 -8.71
CA GLU A 59 -1.59 13.73 -8.94
C GLU A 59 -0.92 13.22 -7.66
N PRO A 60 0.00 12.25 -7.76
CA PRO A 60 0.77 11.81 -6.59
C PRO A 60 1.53 12.97 -5.95
N ASP A 61 1.46 13.03 -4.62
CA ASP A 61 2.21 14.03 -3.84
C ASP A 61 3.72 13.72 -3.84
N PHE A 62 4.07 12.43 -3.94
CA PHE A 62 5.47 11.98 -3.96
C PHE A 62 5.69 10.85 -4.96
N PHE A 63 6.88 10.88 -5.57
CA PHE A 63 7.43 9.82 -6.42
C PHE A 63 8.69 9.29 -5.76
N LEU A 64 8.78 7.99 -5.50
CA LEU A 64 9.98 7.36 -4.95
C LEU A 64 11.02 7.05 -6.02
N GLU A 65 10.65 7.18 -7.29
CA GLU A 65 11.51 7.00 -8.48
C GLU A 65 12.21 5.63 -8.57
N VAL A 66 11.59 4.61 -8.00
CA VAL A 66 12.14 3.24 -8.04
C VAL A 66 11.92 2.64 -9.42
N GLY A 67 13.01 2.23 -10.05
CA GLY A 67 13.00 1.63 -11.39
C GLY A 67 12.68 0.14 -11.38
N SER A 68 12.78 -0.47 -12.57
CA SER A 68 12.72 -1.91 -12.74
C SER A 68 14.03 -2.56 -12.27
N GLY A 69 13.92 -3.74 -11.67
CA GLY A 69 15.06 -4.50 -11.18
C GLY A 69 14.66 -5.90 -10.74
N SER A 70 15.57 -6.65 -10.14
CA SER A 70 15.20 -7.91 -9.47
C SER A 70 14.26 -7.62 -8.30
N HIS A 71 13.48 -8.61 -7.87
CA HIS A 71 12.58 -8.45 -6.72
C HIS A 71 13.29 -7.88 -5.49
N ALA A 72 14.51 -8.35 -5.21
CA ALA A 72 15.28 -7.90 -4.07
C ALA A 72 15.70 -6.42 -4.20
N VAL A 73 16.24 -6.03 -5.35
CA VAL A 73 16.68 -4.66 -5.63
C VAL A 73 15.50 -3.70 -5.55
N GLN A 74 14.42 -3.99 -6.26
CA GLN A 74 13.22 -3.15 -6.27
C GLN A 74 12.62 -3.01 -4.87
N THR A 75 12.49 -4.11 -4.13
CA THR A 75 11.95 -4.07 -2.75
C THR A 75 12.85 -3.23 -1.85
N ALA A 76 14.17 -3.39 -1.92
CA ALA A 76 15.12 -2.64 -1.11
C ALA A 76 15.10 -1.13 -1.42
N GLU A 77 15.04 -0.75 -2.68
CA GLU A 77 14.97 0.65 -3.10
C GLU A 77 13.68 1.32 -2.62
N VAL A 78 12.51 0.64 -2.77
CA VAL A 78 11.25 1.13 -2.22
C VAL A 78 11.35 1.30 -0.71
N MET A 79 11.86 0.30 0.02
CA MET A 79 12.02 0.39 1.47
C MET A 79 12.87 1.59 1.88
N THR A 80 14.02 1.78 1.26
CA THR A 80 14.97 2.85 1.62
C THR A 80 14.38 4.23 1.36
N SER A 81 13.72 4.42 0.22
CA SER A 81 13.13 5.71 -0.15
C SER A 81 11.89 6.01 0.69
N PHE A 82 11.07 5.00 0.93
CA PHE A 82 9.83 5.15 1.69
C PHE A 82 10.08 5.39 3.19
N GLU A 83 11.12 4.77 3.77
CA GLU A 83 11.50 5.01 5.17
C GLU A 83 11.84 6.47 5.42
N LYS A 84 12.65 7.07 4.55
CA LYS A 84 12.97 8.51 4.63
C LYS A 84 11.71 9.37 4.61
N LEU A 85 10.81 9.09 3.66
CA LEU A 85 9.57 9.83 3.54
C LEU A 85 8.68 9.67 4.78
N CYS A 86 8.60 8.48 5.37
CA CYS A 86 7.84 8.26 6.61
C CYS A 86 8.42 9.02 7.80
N ILE A 87 9.74 9.13 7.90
CA ILE A 87 10.41 9.90 8.96
C ILE A 87 10.12 11.39 8.80
N ASP A 88 10.18 11.91 7.57
CA ASP A 88 10.00 13.34 7.28
C ASP A 88 8.54 13.79 7.47
N GLU A 89 7.58 12.97 7.03
CA GLU A 89 6.15 13.31 6.97
C GLU A 89 5.34 12.81 8.17
N ASN A 90 5.84 11.82 8.91
CA ASN A 90 5.24 11.21 10.10
C ASN A 90 3.77 10.79 9.92
N PRO A 91 3.42 9.96 8.92
CA PRO A 91 2.05 9.49 8.74
C PRO A 91 1.60 8.63 9.93
N LYS A 92 0.30 8.61 10.22
CA LYS A 92 -0.29 7.78 11.29
C LYS A 92 -0.85 6.47 10.76
N LEU A 93 -1.16 6.43 9.47
CA LEU A 93 -1.69 5.26 8.78
C LEU A 93 -1.12 5.20 7.37
N VAL A 94 -0.72 4.01 6.96
CA VAL A 94 -0.31 3.70 5.58
C VAL A 94 -1.29 2.67 5.02
N ILE A 95 -1.92 3.00 3.88
CA ILE A 95 -2.83 2.12 3.18
C ILE A 95 -2.12 1.56 1.95
N VAL A 96 -1.94 0.25 1.92
CA VAL A 96 -1.33 -0.49 0.82
C VAL A 96 -2.38 -1.29 0.04
N PHE A 97 -2.14 -1.51 -1.25
CA PHE A 97 -3.10 -2.11 -2.18
C PHE A 97 -2.47 -3.32 -2.90
N GLY A 98 -3.18 -4.46 -2.89
CA GLY A 98 -2.79 -5.65 -3.66
C GLY A 98 -1.53 -6.34 -3.13
N ASP A 99 -0.65 -6.78 -4.04
CA ASP A 99 0.38 -7.80 -3.76
C ASP A 99 1.73 -7.59 -4.45
N VAL A 100 1.98 -6.40 -4.97
CA VAL A 100 3.25 -6.07 -5.63
C VAL A 100 4.39 -5.84 -4.63
N ASN A 101 5.65 -5.80 -5.09
CA ASN A 101 6.80 -5.58 -4.23
C ASN A 101 6.68 -4.30 -3.39
N SER A 102 6.11 -3.24 -3.95
CA SER A 102 5.86 -1.98 -3.23
C SER A 102 4.91 -2.15 -2.05
N THR A 103 3.91 -3.04 -2.18
CA THR A 103 2.93 -3.32 -1.13
C THR A 103 3.63 -3.87 0.12
N VAL A 104 4.40 -4.94 -0.03
CA VAL A 104 5.12 -5.58 1.09
C VAL A 104 6.24 -4.68 1.62
N ALA A 105 6.96 -3.97 0.75
CA ALA A 105 8.04 -3.07 1.15
C ALA A 105 7.52 -1.94 2.06
N CYS A 106 6.46 -1.25 1.64
CA CYS A 106 5.85 -0.17 2.43
C CYS A 106 5.21 -0.68 3.72
N ALA A 107 4.55 -1.85 3.69
CA ALA A 107 3.99 -2.45 4.89
C ALA A 107 5.08 -2.79 5.92
N LEU A 108 6.20 -3.37 5.48
CA LEU A 108 7.31 -3.73 6.35
C LEU A 108 7.98 -2.52 7.00
N VAL A 109 8.23 -1.46 6.22
CA VAL A 109 8.78 -0.20 6.74
C VAL A 109 7.83 0.42 7.75
N SER A 110 6.54 0.53 7.42
CA SER A 110 5.53 1.11 8.32
C SER A 110 5.47 0.38 9.65
N SER A 111 5.39 -0.95 9.62
CA SER A 111 5.37 -1.78 10.83
C SER A 111 6.62 -1.58 11.70
N LYS A 112 7.81 -1.50 11.09
CA LYS A 112 9.07 -1.27 11.83
C LYS A 112 9.14 0.11 12.46
N LEU A 113 8.51 1.11 11.85
CA LEU A 113 8.42 2.48 12.38
C LEU A 113 7.24 2.67 13.37
N GLY A 114 6.46 1.62 13.63
CA GLY A 114 5.29 1.70 14.51
C GLY A 114 4.11 2.47 13.90
N ILE A 115 4.08 2.62 12.58
CA ILE A 115 2.99 3.23 11.83
C ILE A 115 1.97 2.14 11.50
N LYS A 116 0.68 2.42 11.73
CA LYS A 116 -0.40 1.48 11.41
C LYS A 116 -0.48 1.19 9.92
N VAL A 117 -0.79 -0.05 9.58
CA VAL A 117 -0.94 -0.50 8.20
C VAL A 117 -2.36 -0.99 7.95
N ALA A 118 -2.95 -0.55 6.85
CA ALA A 118 -4.20 -1.08 6.32
C ALA A 118 -3.93 -1.72 4.95
N HIS A 119 -4.37 -2.96 4.76
CA HIS A 119 -4.23 -3.69 3.51
C HIS A 119 -5.56 -3.80 2.78
N VAL A 120 -5.64 -3.21 1.60
CA VAL A 120 -6.79 -3.31 0.69
C VAL A 120 -6.56 -4.47 -0.27
N GLU A 121 -7.56 -5.34 -0.39
CA GLU A 121 -7.50 -6.63 -1.08
C GLU A 121 -6.77 -7.70 -0.25
N ALA A 122 -6.90 -7.59 1.06
CA ALA A 122 -6.34 -8.53 2.01
C ALA A 122 -7.01 -9.91 1.92
N GLY A 123 -6.28 -10.92 2.35
CA GLY A 123 -6.82 -12.26 2.55
C GLY A 123 -6.91 -13.14 1.32
N LEU A 124 -6.65 -12.66 0.12
CA LEU A 124 -6.61 -13.49 -1.07
C LEU A 124 -5.42 -14.46 -1.02
N ARG A 125 -5.64 -15.70 -1.48
CA ARG A 125 -4.61 -16.74 -1.56
C ARG A 125 -4.71 -17.52 -2.86
N SER A 126 -3.59 -17.59 -3.59
CA SER A 126 -3.45 -18.49 -4.73
C SER A 126 -3.08 -19.91 -4.29
N LYS A 127 -2.54 -20.06 -3.08
CA LYS A 127 -1.94 -21.30 -2.53
C LYS A 127 -0.73 -21.80 -3.32
N ASP A 128 -0.23 -21.01 -4.24
CA ASP A 128 0.99 -21.29 -5.01
C ASP A 128 2.14 -20.41 -4.49
N ARG A 129 2.97 -20.99 -3.65
CA ARG A 129 4.14 -20.30 -3.07
C ARG A 129 5.28 -20.06 -4.06
N ALA A 130 5.19 -20.58 -5.28
CA ALA A 130 6.12 -20.23 -6.35
C ALA A 130 5.84 -18.84 -6.94
N MET A 131 4.66 -18.29 -6.68
CA MET A 131 4.29 -16.92 -7.07
C MET A 131 4.85 -15.92 -6.06
N PRO A 132 5.70 -14.98 -6.47
CA PRO A 132 6.21 -13.91 -5.58
C PRO A 132 5.09 -13.09 -4.92
N GLU A 133 4.01 -12.84 -5.65
CA GLU A 133 2.83 -12.11 -5.19
C GLU A 133 2.13 -12.82 -4.02
N GLU A 134 2.12 -14.16 -4.02
CA GLU A 134 1.54 -14.90 -2.90
C GLU A 134 2.33 -14.69 -1.61
N LEU A 135 3.66 -14.67 -1.70
CA LEU A 135 4.52 -14.36 -0.56
C LEU A 135 4.29 -12.93 -0.08
N ASN A 136 4.18 -11.98 -1.00
CA ASN A 136 3.89 -10.58 -0.68
C ASN A 136 2.57 -10.44 0.07
N ARG A 137 1.49 -11.11 -0.39
CA ARG A 137 0.17 -11.11 0.30
C ARG A 137 0.28 -11.63 1.72
N ILE A 138 0.88 -12.81 1.88
CA ILE A 138 1.02 -13.46 3.19
C ILE A 138 1.73 -12.53 4.16
N VAL A 139 2.87 -11.98 3.76
CA VAL A 139 3.66 -11.08 4.62
C VAL A 139 2.91 -9.80 4.93
N THR A 140 2.31 -9.17 3.91
CA THR A 140 1.55 -7.92 4.09
C THR A 140 0.38 -8.11 5.03
N ASP A 141 -0.39 -9.20 4.88
CA ASP A 141 -1.50 -9.49 5.78
C ASP A 141 -1.03 -9.66 7.24
N HIS A 142 0.11 -10.31 7.45
CA HIS A 142 0.65 -10.49 8.82
C HIS A 142 1.14 -9.18 9.45
N LEU A 143 1.57 -8.22 8.63
CA LEU A 143 2.06 -6.92 9.10
C LEU A 143 0.94 -5.90 9.29
N SER A 144 -0.24 -6.15 8.75
CA SER A 144 -1.33 -5.18 8.70
C SER A 144 -2.20 -5.22 9.95
N ASP A 145 -2.55 -4.03 10.46
CA ASP A 145 -3.47 -3.85 11.58
C ASP A 145 -4.93 -3.92 11.13
N ILE A 146 -5.21 -3.51 9.87
CA ILE A 146 -6.55 -3.42 9.30
C ILE A 146 -6.59 -4.14 7.96
N HIS A 147 -7.58 -5.01 7.77
CA HIS A 147 -7.75 -5.80 6.55
C HIS A 147 -9.08 -5.47 5.87
N PHE A 148 -9.00 -5.00 4.62
CA PHE A 148 -10.14 -4.84 3.74
C PHE A 148 -10.20 -6.02 2.78
N THR A 149 -11.06 -6.97 3.07
CA THR A 149 -11.23 -8.20 2.29
C THR A 149 -12.22 -8.01 1.14
N THR A 150 -12.07 -8.80 0.09
CA THR A 150 -12.94 -8.72 -1.10
C THR A 150 -14.29 -9.37 -0.90
N SER A 151 -14.46 -10.25 0.11
CA SER A 151 -15.69 -10.94 0.45
C SER A 151 -15.69 -11.45 1.89
N GLU A 152 -16.87 -11.77 2.41
CA GLU A 152 -17.04 -12.36 3.75
C GLU A 152 -16.34 -13.73 3.87
N SER A 153 -16.35 -14.54 2.82
CA SER A 153 -15.67 -15.85 2.82
C SER A 153 -14.16 -15.72 3.00
N VAL A 154 -13.55 -14.71 2.41
CA VAL A 154 -12.13 -14.40 2.59
C VAL A 154 -11.86 -13.94 4.02
N SER A 155 -12.69 -13.08 4.57
CA SER A 155 -12.59 -12.62 5.96
C SER A 155 -12.63 -13.78 6.95
N TYR A 156 -13.58 -14.71 6.77
CA TYR A 156 -13.75 -15.87 7.65
C TYR A 156 -12.50 -16.78 7.67
N THR A 157 -11.90 -17.05 6.51
CA THR A 157 -10.74 -17.96 6.41
C THR A 157 -9.45 -17.39 7.01
N HIS A 158 -9.34 -16.07 7.14
CA HIS A 158 -8.13 -15.40 7.63
C HIS A 158 -8.20 -14.95 9.09
N LEU A 159 -9.35 -14.48 9.53
CA LEU A 159 -9.53 -14.01 10.91
C LEU A 159 -9.67 -15.16 11.93
N THR A 160 -9.90 -16.37 11.44
CA THR A 160 -10.06 -17.57 12.32
C THR A 160 -8.79 -18.42 12.46
N LEU A 161 -7.66 -18.01 11.89
CA LEU A 161 -6.38 -18.63 12.22
C LEU A 161 -6.07 -18.34 13.69
N PRO A 162 -5.90 -19.37 14.54
CA PRO A 162 -5.59 -19.13 15.94
C PRO A 162 -4.28 -18.36 16.02
N THR A 163 -4.35 -17.13 16.51
CA THR A 163 -3.19 -16.46 17.06
C THR A 163 -2.76 -17.29 18.26
N THR A 164 -1.78 -18.14 18.10
CA THR A 164 -1.10 -18.75 19.24
C THR A 164 -0.50 -17.60 20.05
N PRO A 165 -0.93 -17.36 21.29
CA PRO A 165 -0.25 -16.40 22.14
C PRO A 165 1.17 -16.93 22.39
N TYR A 166 2.16 -16.11 22.11
CA TYR A 166 3.54 -16.33 22.52
C TYR A 166 3.65 -16.03 24.02
#